data_b561cbebf2d5a776617ac7cce81f2ffb
#
_entry.id   b561cbebf2d5a776617ac7cce81f2ffb
#
_cell.length_a   1.000
_cell.length_b   1.000
_cell.length_c   1.000
_cell.angle_alpha   90.00
_cell.angle_beta   90.00
_cell.angle_gamma   90.00
#
_symmetry.space_group_name_H-M   'P 1'
#
loop_
_entity.id
_entity.type
_entity.pdbx_description
1 polymer ?
#
loop_
_entity_poly.entity_id
_entity_poly.type
_entity_poly.pdbx_seq_one_letter_code
_entity_poly.pdbx_strand_id
1 'polypeptide(L)'
;MFSEELEKISWEETTERIAHMTDTDVRRALAKEHCDVNDFMALLSPAAEPYLEQMARLSRKYTEERFGKTMSMFIPLYITNSCSNSCVYCGFHRENPMARTILTPEQIENEYKAIKELAPFENILLVTGENPAKAGVPYLAKAIDIAKKYFSNIKIEVMPLATEEYAELTHHGLNGVICFQETYHRENYKLYHPRGMKSKFEWRCDGFDRMGQAGVHSIGMGVLIGLEKDWRTDVTMMAYHLRYLQKHYWRTKYSINFPRMRPAQNEGFQPNCFMTDRQLAQATFAMRIFDHDVDISYSTREPAFIRDNMCTLGVTTMSAESKVNPGGYHTYPEALEQFSVSDERTAKEINQRLKELGREPVWKDWDASFDLFKVV
;
A
#
# COMPACT_ATOMS: atom_id res chain seq x y z
N MET A 1 16.94 8.87 -11.46
CA MET A 1 16.09 7.98 -10.63
C MET A 1 15.85 8.63 -9.27
N PHE A 2 14.79 8.25 -8.57
CA PHE A 2 14.47 8.89 -7.28
C PHE A 2 15.54 8.66 -6.21
N SER A 3 16.23 7.54 -6.22
CA SER A 3 17.34 7.29 -5.29
C SER A 3 18.43 8.37 -5.32
N GLU A 4 18.69 8.97 -6.50
CA GLU A 4 19.63 10.08 -6.68
C GLU A 4 19.07 11.41 -6.13
N GLU A 5 17.76 11.64 -6.26
CA GLU A 5 17.10 12.81 -5.67
C GLU A 5 17.05 12.70 -4.14
N LEU A 6 16.81 11.49 -3.62
CA LEU A 6 16.81 11.21 -2.20
C LEU A 6 18.16 11.49 -1.52
N GLU A 7 19.30 11.29 -2.22
CA GLU A 7 20.63 11.63 -1.70
C GLU A 7 20.80 13.11 -1.37
N LYS A 8 20.00 13.98 -1.98
CA LYS A 8 20.02 15.43 -1.74
C LYS A 8 19.20 15.85 -0.52
N ILE A 9 18.48 14.92 0.10
CA ILE A 9 17.57 15.17 1.21
C ILE A 9 18.12 14.46 2.45
N SER A 10 18.59 15.25 3.43
CA SER A 10 19.08 14.69 4.70
C SER A 10 17.92 14.16 5.55
N TRP A 11 18.08 12.95 6.04
CA TRP A 11 17.13 12.33 6.99
C TRP A 11 17.08 13.10 8.30
N GLU A 12 18.25 13.42 8.87
CA GLU A 12 18.38 14.09 10.15
C GLU A 12 17.82 15.51 10.11
N GLU A 13 18.18 16.29 9.09
CA GLU A 13 17.65 17.65 8.89
C GLU A 13 16.13 17.63 8.71
N THR A 14 15.59 16.65 7.99
CA THR A 14 14.14 16.50 7.82
C THR A 14 13.46 16.18 9.15
N THR A 15 14.06 15.27 9.95
CA THR A 15 13.56 14.94 11.28
C THR A 15 13.55 16.18 12.20
N GLU A 16 14.65 16.92 12.23
CA GLU A 16 14.77 18.15 13.01
C GLU A 16 13.78 19.23 12.57
N ARG A 17 13.61 19.41 11.25
CA ARG A 17 12.64 20.37 10.70
C ARG A 17 11.23 20.05 11.12
N ILE A 18 10.81 18.78 11.06
CA ILE A 18 9.49 18.34 11.51
C ILE A 18 9.31 18.63 13.02
N ALA A 19 10.34 18.33 13.82
CA ALA A 19 10.27 18.55 15.28
C ALA A 19 10.19 20.03 15.67
N HIS A 20 10.74 20.93 14.85
CA HIS A 20 10.75 22.38 15.11
C HIS A 20 9.63 23.16 14.40
N MET A 21 8.71 22.48 13.69
CA MET A 21 7.54 23.14 13.13
C MET A 21 6.68 23.76 14.23
N THR A 22 6.17 24.95 13.94
CA THR A 22 5.44 25.78 14.90
C THR A 22 3.94 25.81 14.60
N ASP A 23 3.15 26.29 15.55
CA ASP A 23 1.73 26.61 15.38
C ASP A 23 1.48 27.52 14.16
N THR A 24 2.36 28.50 13.93
CA THR A 24 2.28 29.39 12.76
C THR A 24 2.45 28.62 11.45
N ASP A 25 3.35 27.65 11.39
CA ASP A 25 3.57 26.82 10.19
C ASP A 25 2.34 25.96 9.91
N VAL A 26 1.74 25.37 10.94
CA VAL A 26 0.51 24.58 10.81
C VAL A 26 -0.64 25.45 10.30
N ARG A 27 -0.86 26.63 10.88
CA ARG A 27 -1.93 27.53 10.41
C ARG A 27 -1.72 27.97 8.97
N ARG A 28 -0.47 28.25 8.58
CA ARG A 28 -0.13 28.58 7.20
C ARG A 28 -0.47 27.43 6.26
N ALA A 29 -0.09 26.18 6.60
CA ALA A 29 -0.41 24.99 5.83
C ALA A 29 -1.92 24.79 5.68
N LEU A 30 -2.68 24.91 6.76
CA LEU A 30 -4.14 24.75 6.75
C LEU A 30 -4.89 25.85 5.99
N ALA A 31 -4.26 26.99 5.73
CA ALA A 31 -4.85 28.08 4.95
C ALA A 31 -4.59 27.95 3.44
N LYS A 32 -3.72 27.04 3.01
CA LYS A 32 -3.40 26.80 1.60
C LYS A 32 -4.37 25.81 0.96
N GLU A 33 -4.70 26.03 -0.29
CA GLU A 33 -5.41 25.05 -1.12
C GLU A 33 -4.47 23.95 -1.63
N HIS A 34 -3.24 24.33 -1.97
CA HIS A 34 -2.21 23.40 -2.43
C HIS A 34 -0.98 23.46 -1.52
N CYS A 35 -0.75 22.37 -0.83
CA CYS A 35 0.38 22.22 0.08
C CYS A 35 1.64 21.73 -0.65
N ASP A 36 2.79 22.28 -0.28
CA ASP A 36 4.09 21.71 -0.61
C ASP A 36 4.57 20.75 0.49
N VAL A 37 5.78 20.17 0.34
CA VAL A 37 6.30 19.22 1.33
C VAL A 37 6.63 19.90 2.66
N ASN A 38 6.93 21.21 2.69
CA ASN A 38 7.13 21.93 3.96
C ASN A 38 5.81 22.06 4.72
N ASP A 39 4.72 22.36 4.02
CA ASP A 39 3.40 22.40 4.63
C ASP A 39 3.00 21.00 5.13
N PHE A 40 3.33 19.95 4.37
CA PHE A 40 3.10 18.57 4.79
C PHE A 40 3.85 18.21 6.07
N MET A 41 5.13 18.60 6.19
CA MET A 41 5.90 18.43 7.44
C MET A 41 5.23 19.15 8.62
N ALA A 42 4.71 20.37 8.41
CA ALA A 42 3.98 21.08 9.45
C ALA A 42 2.72 20.31 9.90
N LEU A 43 1.95 19.75 8.95
CA LEU A 43 0.76 18.95 9.25
C LEU A 43 1.07 17.60 9.92
N LEU A 44 2.26 17.03 9.71
CA LEU A 44 2.72 15.82 10.38
C LEU A 44 3.34 16.09 11.76
N SER A 45 3.75 17.34 12.03
CA SER A 45 4.48 17.69 13.23
C SER A 45 3.65 17.55 14.52
N PRO A 46 4.29 17.48 15.70
CA PRO A 46 3.57 17.55 16.98
C PRO A 46 2.75 18.83 17.15
N ALA A 47 3.18 19.96 16.55
CA ALA A 47 2.45 21.23 16.60
C ALA A 47 1.05 21.13 15.92
N ALA A 48 0.81 20.16 15.06
CA ALA A 48 -0.49 19.96 14.41
C ALA A 48 -1.52 19.20 15.28
N GLU A 49 -1.12 18.57 16.37
CA GLU A 49 -2.05 17.80 17.23
C GLU A 49 -3.29 18.59 17.71
N PRO A 50 -3.19 19.87 18.09
CA PRO A 50 -4.36 20.67 18.45
C PRO A 50 -5.33 20.92 17.28
N TYR A 51 -4.87 20.76 16.05
CA TYR A 51 -5.61 21.04 14.82
C TYR A 51 -6.26 19.80 14.18
N LEU A 52 -6.20 18.63 14.81
CA LEU A 52 -6.70 17.37 14.22
C LEU A 52 -8.16 17.44 13.80
N GLU A 53 -9.01 18.11 14.55
CA GLU A 53 -10.42 18.29 14.18
C GLU A 53 -10.57 19.13 12.90
N GLN A 54 -9.79 20.18 12.76
CA GLN A 54 -9.78 21.01 11.55
C GLN A 54 -9.21 20.22 10.35
N MET A 55 -8.13 19.46 10.57
CA MET A 55 -7.55 18.58 9.56
C MET A 55 -8.55 17.51 9.12
N ALA A 56 -9.29 16.89 10.03
CA ALA A 56 -10.32 15.92 9.72
C ALA A 56 -11.43 16.50 8.82
N ARG A 57 -11.89 17.72 9.12
CA ARG A 57 -12.89 18.42 8.30
C ARG A 57 -12.38 18.73 6.90
N LEU A 58 -11.14 19.21 6.75
CA LEU A 58 -10.52 19.47 5.45
C LEU A 58 -10.29 18.17 4.69
N SER A 59 -9.78 17.14 5.34
CA SER A 59 -9.57 15.83 4.75
C SER A 59 -10.88 15.25 4.20
N ARG A 60 -11.95 15.29 5.00
CA ARG A 60 -13.29 14.89 4.54
C ARG A 60 -13.75 15.71 3.33
N LYS A 61 -13.63 17.04 3.40
CA LYS A 61 -14.02 17.95 2.31
C LYS A 61 -13.33 17.55 1.01
N TYR A 62 -12.00 17.48 0.99
CA TYR A 62 -11.23 17.15 -0.20
C TYR A 62 -11.49 15.71 -0.69
N THR A 63 -11.71 14.76 0.23
CA THR A 63 -12.11 13.41 -0.14
C THR A 63 -13.47 13.40 -0.84
N GLU A 64 -14.47 14.08 -0.30
CA GLU A 64 -15.81 14.13 -0.91
C GLU A 64 -15.84 14.94 -2.21
N GLU A 65 -15.06 16.00 -2.34
CA GLU A 65 -14.90 16.76 -3.59
C GLU A 65 -14.29 15.92 -4.72
N ARG A 66 -13.31 15.08 -4.40
CA ARG A 66 -12.57 14.30 -5.41
C ARG A 66 -13.17 12.92 -5.69
N PHE A 67 -13.60 12.21 -4.65
CA PHE A 67 -14.05 10.81 -4.72
C PHE A 67 -15.54 10.63 -4.40
N GLY A 68 -16.24 11.69 -4.05
CA GLY A 68 -17.62 11.58 -3.59
C GLY A 68 -17.72 10.78 -2.30
N LYS A 69 -18.74 9.93 -2.23
CA LYS A 69 -18.97 9.01 -1.10
C LYS A 69 -18.58 7.57 -1.42
N THR A 70 -17.86 7.35 -2.51
CA THR A 70 -17.46 6.01 -2.93
C THR A 70 -16.35 5.44 -2.05
N MET A 71 -16.33 4.11 -1.91
CA MET A 71 -15.28 3.34 -1.26
C MET A 71 -14.88 2.19 -2.17
N SER A 72 -13.72 2.25 -2.79
CA SER A 72 -13.22 1.17 -3.65
C SER A 72 -12.89 -0.06 -2.81
N MET A 73 -13.42 -1.21 -3.20
CA MET A 73 -13.26 -2.48 -2.48
C MET A 73 -12.33 -3.40 -3.24
N PHE A 74 -11.36 -3.99 -2.55
CA PHE A 74 -10.46 -4.99 -3.12
C PHE A 74 -10.25 -6.18 -2.19
N ILE A 75 -9.70 -7.25 -2.73
CA ILE A 75 -9.34 -8.45 -1.96
C ILE A 75 -7.91 -8.89 -2.31
N PRO A 76 -7.04 -9.13 -1.31
CA PRO A 76 -5.74 -9.72 -1.55
C PRO A 76 -5.85 -11.25 -1.71
N LEU A 77 -5.11 -11.82 -2.64
CA LEU A 77 -4.88 -13.26 -2.72
C LEU A 77 -3.38 -13.53 -2.68
N TYR A 78 -2.94 -14.22 -1.66
CA TYR A 78 -1.57 -14.73 -1.56
C TYR A 78 -1.45 -16.00 -2.41
N ILE A 79 -0.60 -15.96 -3.44
CA ILE A 79 -0.38 -17.10 -4.32
C ILE A 79 0.88 -17.89 -3.98
N THR A 80 1.78 -17.30 -3.17
CA THR A 80 2.94 -18.02 -2.59
C THR A 80 3.50 -17.27 -1.38
N ASN A 81 4.01 -18.03 -0.38
CA ASN A 81 4.84 -17.54 0.73
C ASN A 81 6.33 -17.85 0.53
N SER A 82 6.72 -18.37 -0.64
CA SER A 82 8.13 -18.62 -0.92
C SER A 82 8.89 -17.32 -1.07
N CYS A 83 9.85 -17.06 -0.17
CA CYS A 83 10.64 -15.84 -0.14
C CYS A 83 12.12 -16.16 -0.03
N SER A 84 12.97 -15.38 -0.70
CA SER A 84 14.43 -15.47 -0.66
C SER A 84 15.09 -14.41 0.23
N ASN A 85 14.31 -13.49 0.78
CA ASN A 85 14.78 -12.40 1.64
C ASN A 85 14.74 -12.78 3.13
N SER A 86 15.52 -12.04 3.93
CA SER A 86 15.64 -12.21 5.38
C SER A 86 15.16 -10.97 6.14
N CYS A 87 13.93 -10.49 5.83
CA CYS A 87 13.36 -9.32 6.49
C CYS A 87 13.03 -9.65 7.94
N VAL A 88 13.56 -8.91 8.90
CA VAL A 88 13.47 -9.20 10.34
C VAL A 88 12.05 -9.13 10.92
N TYR A 89 11.12 -8.49 10.22
CA TYR A 89 9.75 -8.24 10.65
C TYR A 89 8.68 -9.08 9.92
N CYS A 90 9.08 -9.91 8.93
CA CYS A 90 8.14 -10.57 8.03
C CYS A 90 8.04 -12.07 8.32
N GLY A 91 6.81 -12.59 8.50
CA GLY A 91 6.55 -14.01 8.68
C GLY A 91 7.06 -14.91 7.56
N PHE A 92 7.20 -14.37 6.34
CA PHE A 92 7.67 -15.12 5.18
C PHE A 92 9.19 -15.11 4.98
N HIS A 93 9.99 -14.52 5.90
CA HIS A 93 11.43 -14.49 5.73
C HIS A 93 12.02 -15.91 5.61
N ARG A 94 13.10 -16.04 4.84
CA ARG A 94 13.63 -17.35 4.41
C ARG A 94 14.04 -18.28 5.55
N GLU A 95 14.48 -17.73 6.67
CA GLU A 95 14.93 -18.47 7.84
C GLU A 95 13.77 -18.98 8.72
N ASN A 96 12.55 -18.49 8.52
CA ASN A 96 11.39 -18.99 9.26
C ASN A 96 11.07 -20.43 8.86
N PRO A 97 11.05 -21.39 9.82
CA PRO A 97 10.79 -22.80 9.56
C PRO A 97 9.29 -23.06 9.32
N MET A 98 8.74 -22.50 8.24
CA MET A 98 7.35 -22.69 7.84
C MET A 98 7.24 -23.46 6.53
N ALA A 99 6.12 -24.15 6.30
CA ALA A 99 5.81 -24.78 5.04
C ALA A 99 5.76 -23.72 3.91
N ARG A 100 6.50 -23.97 2.83
CA ARG A 100 6.54 -23.09 1.65
C ARG A 100 5.58 -23.59 0.59
N THR A 101 4.59 -22.76 0.30
CA THR A 101 3.52 -23.06 -0.66
C THR A 101 3.67 -22.18 -1.89
N ILE A 102 3.50 -22.77 -3.05
CA ILE A 102 3.38 -22.11 -4.35
C ILE A 102 2.14 -22.73 -5.01
N LEU A 103 1.10 -21.95 -5.21
CA LEU A 103 -0.14 -22.45 -5.79
C LEU A 103 0.05 -22.82 -7.26
N THR A 104 -0.51 -23.95 -7.65
CA THR A 104 -0.60 -24.31 -9.07
C THR A 104 -1.61 -23.42 -9.79
N PRO A 105 -1.56 -23.32 -11.13
CA PRO A 105 -2.56 -22.60 -11.91
C PRO A 105 -4.01 -23.02 -11.61
N GLU A 106 -4.25 -24.30 -11.38
CA GLU A 106 -5.56 -24.85 -11.01
C GLU A 106 -5.98 -24.38 -9.60
N GLN A 107 -5.06 -24.41 -8.64
CA GLN A 107 -5.33 -23.91 -7.29
C GLN A 107 -5.65 -22.41 -7.31
N ILE A 108 -4.88 -21.62 -8.07
CA ILE A 108 -5.14 -20.18 -8.27
C ILE A 108 -6.55 -19.95 -8.84
N GLU A 109 -6.96 -20.71 -9.84
CA GLU A 109 -8.30 -20.58 -10.44
C GLU A 109 -9.41 -20.95 -9.41
N ASN A 110 -9.18 -21.95 -8.57
CA ASN A 110 -10.13 -22.30 -7.50
C ASN A 110 -10.25 -21.21 -6.44
N GLU A 111 -9.14 -20.55 -6.07
CA GLU A 111 -9.16 -19.37 -5.18
C GLU A 111 -9.98 -18.24 -5.81
N TYR A 112 -9.82 -17.95 -7.10
CA TYR A 112 -10.61 -16.91 -7.79
C TYR A 112 -12.11 -17.22 -7.77
N LYS A 113 -12.50 -18.47 -7.99
CA LYS A 113 -13.90 -18.90 -7.90
C LYS A 113 -14.44 -18.69 -6.47
N ALA A 114 -13.69 -19.13 -5.46
CA ALA A 114 -14.09 -18.95 -4.06
C ALA A 114 -14.26 -17.46 -3.71
N ILE A 115 -13.33 -16.60 -4.13
CA ILE A 115 -13.44 -15.15 -3.92
C ILE A 115 -14.71 -14.57 -4.56
N LYS A 116 -15.07 -15.01 -5.77
CA LYS A 116 -16.28 -14.52 -6.46
C LYS A 116 -17.57 -14.95 -5.74
N GLU A 117 -17.56 -16.01 -4.93
CA GLU A 117 -18.67 -16.44 -4.10
C GLU A 117 -18.86 -15.59 -2.84
N LEU A 118 -17.80 -14.95 -2.32
CA LEU A 118 -17.86 -14.09 -1.13
C LEU A 118 -18.59 -12.77 -1.41
N ALA A 119 -18.22 -12.09 -2.51
CA ALA A 119 -18.78 -10.82 -2.95
C ALA A 119 -18.41 -10.54 -4.42
N PRO A 120 -19.04 -9.56 -5.09
CA PRO A 120 -18.79 -9.26 -6.49
C PRO A 120 -17.47 -8.47 -6.71
N PHE A 121 -16.39 -8.94 -6.09
CA PHE A 121 -15.06 -8.34 -6.27
C PHE A 121 -14.64 -8.33 -7.73
N GLU A 122 -14.23 -7.16 -8.21
CA GLU A 122 -13.59 -6.95 -9.51
C GLU A 122 -12.15 -6.45 -9.38
N ASN A 123 -11.75 -6.01 -8.18
CA ASN A 123 -10.40 -5.56 -7.85
C ASN A 123 -9.68 -6.64 -7.04
N ILE A 124 -8.67 -7.27 -7.62
CA ILE A 124 -7.84 -8.28 -6.95
C ILE A 124 -6.39 -7.80 -6.80
N LEU A 125 -5.77 -8.11 -5.66
CA LEU A 125 -4.35 -7.90 -5.39
C LEU A 125 -3.66 -9.25 -5.22
N LEU A 126 -2.83 -9.67 -6.20
CA LEU A 126 -2.04 -10.88 -6.11
C LEU A 126 -0.77 -10.62 -5.31
N VAL A 127 -0.57 -11.35 -4.23
CA VAL A 127 0.57 -11.15 -3.31
C VAL A 127 1.50 -12.36 -3.34
N THR A 128 2.80 -12.11 -3.34
CA THR A 128 3.82 -13.17 -3.29
C THR A 128 4.89 -12.89 -2.24
N GLY A 129 5.49 -13.94 -1.71
CA GLY A 129 6.85 -13.84 -1.23
C GLY A 129 7.81 -13.55 -2.40
N GLU A 130 8.90 -12.86 -2.14
CA GLU A 130 9.86 -12.44 -3.16
C GLU A 130 10.86 -13.58 -3.48
N ASN A 131 10.53 -14.45 -4.44
CA ASN A 131 11.38 -15.53 -4.92
C ASN A 131 11.32 -15.62 -6.46
N PRO A 132 12.16 -14.86 -7.19
CA PRO A 132 12.11 -14.79 -8.65
C PRO A 132 12.37 -16.14 -9.33
N ALA A 133 13.15 -17.03 -8.70
CA ALA A 133 13.43 -18.34 -9.27
C ALA A 133 12.21 -19.29 -9.26
N LYS A 134 11.26 -19.08 -8.36
CA LYS A 134 10.09 -19.95 -8.19
C LYS A 134 8.77 -19.29 -8.57
N ALA A 135 8.66 -17.99 -8.39
CA ALA A 135 7.46 -17.20 -8.66
C ALA A 135 7.84 -15.90 -9.40
N GLY A 136 8.61 -16.04 -10.48
CA GLY A 136 9.01 -14.95 -11.37
C GLY A 136 7.94 -14.58 -12.38
N VAL A 137 8.34 -13.78 -13.38
CA VAL A 137 7.43 -13.20 -14.39
C VAL A 137 6.55 -14.24 -15.09
N PRO A 138 7.05 -15.42 -15.55
CA PRO A 138 6.17 -16.41 -16.20
C PRO A 138 5.06 -16.94 -15.28
N TYR A 139 5.33 -17.07 -13.97
CA TYR A 139 4.33 -17.49 -13.00
C TYR A 139 3.27 -16.40 -12.77
N LEU A 140 3.72 -15.15 -12.64
CA LEU A 140 2.83 -13.99 -12.48
C LEU A 140 1.97 -13.77 -13.72
N ALA A 141 2.55 -13.84 -14.92
CA ALA A 141 1.83 -13.74 -16.19
C ALA A 141 0.70 -14.79 -16.28
N LYS A 142 1.00 -16.04 -15.91
CA LYS A 142 0.01 -17.11 -15.88
C LYS A 142 -1.12 -16.83 -14.88
N ALA A 143 -0.80 -16.35 -13.68
CA ALA A 143 -1.79 -15.99 -12.68
C ALA A 143 -2.69 -14.83 -13.16
N ILE A 144 -2.11 -13.80 -13.81
CA ILE A 144 -2.83 -12.67 -14.41
C ILE A 144 -3.74 -13.12 -15.54
N ASP A 145 -3.26 -14.00 -16.44
CA ASP A 145 -4.07 -14.54 -17.55
C ASP A 145 -5.31 -15.31 -17.08
N ILE A 146 -5.19 -16.01 -15.96
CA ILE A 146 -6.35 -16.67 -15.34
C ILE A 146 -7.24 -15.62 -14.68
N ALA A 147 -6.68 -14.64 -13.95
CA ALA A 147 -7.41 -13.61 -13.25
C ALA A 147 -8.33 -12.79 -14.16
N LYS A 148 -7.91 -12.50 -15.42
CA LYS A 148 -8.73 -11.76 -16.40
C LYS A 148 -10.10 -12.36 -16.68
N LYS A 149 -10.30 -13.64 -16.41
CA LYS A 149 -11.60 -14.30 -16.56
C LYS A 149 -12.58 -13.93 -15.44
N TYR A 150 -12.06 -13.44 -14.32
CA TYR A 150 -12.82 -13.24 -13.08
C TYR A 150 -12.83 -11.79 -12.62
N PHE A 151 -11.79 -11.01 -12.93
CA PHE A 151 -11.58 -9.67 -12.40
C PHE A 151 -11.23 -8.68 -13.50
N SER A 152 -11.73 -7.45 -13.37
CA SER A 152 -11.47 -6.37 -14.31
C SER A 152 -10.24 -5.52 -13.91
N ASN A 153 -9.87 -5.48 -12.63
CA ASN A 153 -8.72 -4.74 -12.12
C ASN A 153 -7.76 -5.66 -11.37
N ILE A 154 -6.61 -5.93 -11.96
CA ILE A 154 -5.62 -6.88 -11.45
C ILE A 154 -4.38 -6.11 -11.03
N LYS A 155 -4.06 -6.18 -9.74
CA LYS A 155 -2.84 -5.60 -9.16
C LYS A 155 -1.94 -6.70 -8.60
N ILE A 156 -0.65 -6.40 -8.51
CA ILE A 156 0.33 -7.29 -7.87
C ILE A 156 1.07 -6.57 -6.74
N GLU A 157 1.42 -7.30 -5.70
CA GLU A 157 2.37 -6.91 -4.66
C GLU A 157 3.46 -7.98 -4.58
N VAL A 158 4.57 -7.70 -5.27
CA VAL A 158 5.66 -8.66 -5.51
C VAL A 158 7.01 -7.96 -5.40
N MET A 159 8.11 -8.69 -5.61
CA MET A 159 9.45 -8.08 -5.72
C MET A 159 9.47 -7.02 -6.83
N PRO A 160 10.30 -5.96 -6.69
CA PRO A 160 10.56 -5.04 -7.79
C PRO A 160 11.15 -5.76 -9.01
N LEU A 161 10.57 -5.47 -10.18
CA LEU A 161 10.93 -6.05 -11.47
C LEU A 161 11.71 -5.06 -12.34
N ALA A 162 12.27 -5.54 -13.47
CA ALA A 162 12.81 -4.69 -14.52
C ALA A 162 11.68 -4.00 -15.31
N THR A 163 12.01 -2.92 -16.03
CA THR A 163 11.03 -2.17 -16.84
C THR A 163 10.33 -3.05 -17.86
N GLU A 164 11.09 -3.88 -18.54
CA GLU A 164 10.62 -4.80 -19.58
C GLU A 164 9.69 -5.89 -18.99
N GLU A 165 10.00 -6.36 -17.78
CA GLU A 165 9.19 -7.34 -17.05
C GLU A 165 7.84 -6.76 -16.63
N TYR A 166 7.80 -5.49 -16.16
CA TYR A 166 6.54 -4.80 -15.90
C TYR A 166 5.74 -4.58 -17.19
N ALA A 167 6.39 -4.20 -18.29
CA ALA A 167 5.75 -4.04 -19.58
C ALA A 167 5.13 -5.35 -20.08
N GLU A 168 5.85 -6.47 -19.95
CA GLU A 168 5.34 -7.82 -20.27
C GLU A 168 4.07 -8.13 -19.46
N LEU A 169 4.09 -7.95 -18.13
CA LEU A 169 2.91 -8.20 -17.30
C LEU A 169 1.74 -7.28 -17.64
N THR A 170 2.02 -6.03 -18.07
CA THR A 170 0.98 -5.10 -18.53
C THR A 170 0.30 -5.61 -19.79
N HIS A 171 1.03 -6.22 -20.73
CA HIS A 171 0.44 -6.89 -21.90
C HIS A 171 -0.43 -8.09 -21.53
N HIS A 172 -0.12 -8.78 -20.43
CA HIS A 172 -0.96 -9.84 -19.88
C HIS A 172 -2.23 -9.32 -19.21
N GLY A 173 -2.32 -8.02 -18.91
CA GLY A 173 -3.51 -7.39 -18.32
C GLY A 173 -3.29 -6.90 -16.88
N LEU A 174 -2.05 -6.70 -16.47
CA LEU A 174 -1.73 -6.04 -15.19
C LEU A 174 -2.16 -4.57 -15.23
N ASN A 175 -2.95 -4.13 -14.25
CA ASN A 175 -3.38 -2.73 -14.11
C ASN A 175 -2.53 -1.95 -13.10
N GLY A 176 -2.02 -2.60 -12.07
CA GLY A 176 -1.27 -1.89 -11.05
C GLY A 176 -0.29 -2.72 -10.27
N VAL A 177 0.65 -2.01 -9.65
CA VAL A 177 1.69 -2.60 -8.79
C VAL A 177 1.69 -1.88 -7.46
N ILE A 178 1.68 -2.64 -6.37
CA ILE A 178 1.91 -2.12 -5.02
C ILE A 178 3.31 -2.52 -4.59
N CYS A 179 4.08 -1.55 -4.13
CA CYS A 179 5.40 -1.77 -3.58
C CYS A 179 5.60 -0.92 -2.33
N PHE A 180 6.05 -1.55 -1.25
CA PHE A 180 6.43 -0.83 -0.05
C PHE A 180 7.93 -0.60 -0.07
N GLN A 181 8.36 0.67 0.06
CA GLN A 181 9.77 0.99 0.30
C GLN A 181 10.19 0.49 1.68
N GLU A 182 9.24 0.34 2.58
CA GLU A 182 9.34 -0.03 3.99
C GLU A 182 9.90 1.11 4.84
N THR A 183 11.12 1.55 4.59
CA THR A 183 11.72 2.78 5.12
C THR A 183 12.60 3.45 4.07
N TYR A 184 12.66 4.77 4.11
CA TYR A 184 13.58 5.59 3.31
C TYR A 184 14.92 5.86 4.02
N HIS A 185 15.08 5.39 5.26
CA HIS A 185 16.32 5.54 6.01
C HIS A 185 17.41 4.59 5.48
N ARG A 186 18.17 5.06 4.52
CA ARG A 186 19.17 4.28 3.77
C ARG A 186 20.16 3.54 4.68
N GLU A 187 20.64 4.21 5.73
CA GLU A 187 21.62 3.61 6.65
C GLU A 187 21.05 2.44 7.44
N ASN A 188 19.82 2.58 7.94
CA ASN A 188 19.15 1.54 8.72
C ASN A 188 18.55 0.45 7.86
N TYR A 189 18.37 0.67 6.56
CA TYR A 189 17.65 -0.23 5.67
C TYR A 189 18.16 -1.68 5.71
N LYS A 190 19.51 -1.87 5.76
CA LYS A 190 20.14 -3.19 5.87
C LYS A 190 19.92 -3.88 7.21
N LEU A 191 19.64 -3.13 8.27
CA LEU A 191 19.32 -3.73 9.58
C LEU A 191 18.02 -4.51 9.49
N TYR A 192 17.06 -4.01 8.71
CA TYR A 192 15.75 -4.63 8.51
C TYR A 192 15.72 -5.65 7.37
N HIS A 193 16.63 -5.48 6.39
CA HIS A 193 16.73 -6.30 5.18
C HIS A 193 18.15 -6.82 4.98
N PRO A 194 18.66 -7.72 5.86
CA PRO A 194 20.07 -8.10 5.88
C PRO A 194 20.50 -8.93 4.66
N ARG A 195 19.57 -9.67 4.01
CA ARG A 195 19.90 -10.58 2.89
C ARG A 195 18.79 -10.63 1.85
N GLY A 196 19.17 -11.06 0.64
CA GLY A 196 18.27 -11.19 -0.52
C GLY A 196 18.22 -9.92 -1.37
N MET A 197 17.40 -9.93 -2.42
CA MET A 197 17.25 -8.77 -3.32
C MET A 197 16.67 -7.55 -2.61
N LYS A 198 15.85 -7.75 -1.60
CA LYS A 198 15.28 -6.66 -0.80
C LYS A 198 16.33 -5.86 -0.02
N SER A 199 17.53 -6.42 0.22
CA SER A 199 18.64 -5.68 0.83
C SER A 199 19.22 -4.57 -0.06
N LYS A 200 18.89 -4.54 -1.35
CA LYS A 200 19.37 -3.55 -2.32
C LYS A 200 18.41 -2.35 -2.32
N PHE A 201 18.75 -1.35 -1.52
CA PHE A 201 17.93 -0.15 -1.33
C PHE A 201 17.58 0.54 -2.66
N GLU A 202 18.57 0.86 -3.47
CA GLU A 202 18.41 1.59 -4.74
C GLU A 202 17.52 0.81 -5.71
N TRP A 203 17.74 -0.50 -5.82
CA TRP A 203 16.92 -1.36 -6.68
C TRP A 203 15.44 -1.29 -6.32
N ARG A 204 15.13 -1.25 -5.03
CA ARG A 204 13.74 -1.14 -4.58
C ARG A 204 13.19 0.27 -4.74
N CYS A 205 13.95 1.28 -4.32
CA CYS A 205 13.58 2.68 -4.42
C CYS A 205 13.29 3.08 -5.88
N ASP A 206 14.16 2.71 -6.81
CA ASP A 206 14.00 3.00 -8.25
C ASP A 206 13.03 2.03 -8.94
N GLY A 207 12.46 1.08 -8.21
CA GLY A 207 11.40 0.20 -8.72
C GLY A 207 10.17 0.97 -9.18
N PHE A 208 9.84 2.07 -8.51
CA PHE A 208 8.72 2.94 -8.86
C PHE A 208 8.95 3.68 -10.19
N ASP A 209 10.18 4.11 -10.47
CA ASP A 209 10.57 4.66 -11.77
C ASP A 209 10.39 3.64 -12.88
N ARG A 210 10.81 2.38 -12.66
CA ARG A 210 10.65 1.30 -13.65
C ARG A 210 9.18 0.99 -13.93
N MET A 211 8.32 1.02 -12.90
CA MET A 211 6.86 0.90 -13.09
C MET A 211 6.31 2.03 -13.96
N GLY A 212 6.71 3.28 -13.67
CA GLY A 212 6.30 4.46 -14.44
C GLY A 212 6.77 4.40 -15.89
N GLN A 213 8.04 4.02 -16.13
CA GLN A 213 8.62 3.83 -17.47
C GLN A 213 7.90 2.73 -18.26
N ALA A 214 7.49 1.66 -17.60
CA ALA A 214 6.70 0.59 -18.21
C ALA A 214 5.24 0.98 -18.50
N GLY A 215 4.80 2.15 -18.06
CA GLY A 215 3.43 2.63 -18.27
C GLY A 215 2.40 1.92 -17.39
N VAL A 216 2.78 1.42 -16.22
CA VAL A 216 1.85 0.83 -15.25
C VAL A 216 0.77 1.86 -14.89
N HIS A 217 -0.50 1.49 -15.03
CA HIS A 217 -1.62 2.40 -14.82
C HIS A 217 -1.75 2.90 -13.38
N SER A 218 -1.48 2.05 -12.38
CA SER A 218 -1.62 2.38 -10.96
C SER A 218 -0.41 1.90 -10.15
N ILE A 219 0.17 2.80 -9.35
CA ILE A 219 1.28 2.50 -8.45
C ILE A 219 0.86 2.77 -7.01
N GLY A 220 0.91 1.73 -6.17
CA GLY A 220 0.70 1.83 -4.73
C GLY A 220 2.04 1.95 -4.01
N MET A 221 2.12 2.91 -3.09
CA MET A 221 3.31 3.22 -2.29
C MET A 221 3.01 3.06 -0.81
N GLY A 222 4.05 2.73 -0.03
CA GLY A 222 3.90 2.68 1.42
C GLY A 222 5.22 2.59 2.17
N VAL A 223 5.13 2.91 3.45
CA VAL A 223 6.17 2.71 4.46
C VAL A 223 5.61 1.88 5.60
N LEU A 224 6.41 0.98 6.16
CA LEU A 224 6.01 0.15 7.29
C LEU A 224 6.28 0.89 8.60
N ILE A 225 5.22 1.39 9.21
CA ILE A 225 5.31 2.13 10.46
C ILE A 225 5.73 1.20 11.61
N GLY A 226 6.82 1.53 12.26
CA GLY A 226 7.44 0.76 13.32
C GLY A 226 8.89 0.37 13.05
N LEU A 227 9.39 0.54 11.82
CA LEU A 227 10.80 0.29 11.51
C LEU A 227 11.70 1.37 12.08
N GLU A 228 11.38 2.64 11.88
CA GLU A 228 12.14 3.78 12.39
C GLU A 228 11.57 4.34 13.69
N LYS A 229 12.39 5.09 14.44
CA LYS A 229 11.98 5.71 15.71
C LYS A 229 10.95 6.80 15.53
N ASP A 230 11.04 7.56 14.43
CA ASP A 230 10.03 8.56 14.06
C ASP A 230 9.44 8.24 12.68
N TRP A 231 8.17 7.87 12.67
CA TRP A 231 7.41 7.58 11.47
C TRP A 231 7.19 8.80 10.56
N ARG A 232 7.28 10.02 11.09
CA ARG A 232 7.00 11.26 10.37
C ARG A 232 8.00 11.50 9.25
N THR A 233 9.25 11.19 9.51
CA THR A 233 10.32 11.34 8.53
C THR A 233 10.13 10.37 7.35
N ASP A 234 9.82 9.11 7.60
CA ASP A 234 9.52 8.14 6.55
C ASP A 234 8.33 8.56 5.67
N VAL A 235 7.25 9.01 6.31
CA VAL A 235 6.05 9.50 5.61
C VAL A 235 6.36 10.76 4.80
N THR A 236 7.24 11.63 5.29
CA THR A 236 7.71 12.82 4.54
C THR A 236 8.56 12.43 3.34
N MET A 237 9.49 11.49 3.49
CA MET A 237 10.29 10.98 2.37
C MET A 237 9.43 10.34 1.29
N MET A 238 8.39 9.60 1.68
CA MET A 238 7.40 9.06 0.76
C MET A 238 6.64 10.17 0.02
N ALA A 239 6.33 11.29 0.68
CA ALA A 239 5.69 12.44 0.02
C ALA A 239 6.62 13.11 -1.01
N TYR A 240 7.93 13.22 -0.76
CA TYR A 240 8.90 13.64 -1.77
C TYR A 240 8.91 12.69 -2.97
N HIS A 241 8.91 11.38 -2.71
CA HIS A 241 8.87 10.37 -3.76
C HIS A 241 7.58 10.44 -4.59
N LEU A 242 6.44 10.59 -3.93
CA LEU A 242 5.14 10.78 -4.61
C LEU A 242 5.18 11.99 -5.56
N ARG A 243 5.64 13.15 -5.09
CA ARG A 243 5.74 14.36 -5.94
C ARG A 243 6.69 14.18 -7.11
N TYR A 244 7.82 13.49 -6.88
CA TYR A 244 8.73 13.14 -7.95
C TYR A 244 8.05 12.28 -9.02
N LEU A 245 7.38 11.22 -8.62
CA LEU A 245 6.71 10.29 -9.53
C LEU A 245 5.56 10.97 -10.29
N GLN A 246 4.74 11.78 -9.63
CA GLN A 246 3.66 12.54 -10.26
C GLN A 246 4.19 13.50 -11.33
N LYS A 247 5.34 14.11 -11.10
CA LYS A 247 5.99 15.00 -12.07
C LYS A 247 6.50 14.24 -13.31
N HIS A 248 7.07 13.03 -13.12
CA HIS A 248 7.71 12.29 -14.20
C HIS A 248 6.74 11.33 -14.91
N TYR A 249 5.77 10.79 -14.19
CA TYR A 249 4.83 9.77 -14.68
C TYR A 249 3.38 10.20 -14.39
N TRP A 250 2.99 11.37 -14.88
CA TRP A 250 1.71 12.03 -14.62
C TRP A 250 0.47 11.27 -15.09
N ARG A 251 0.62 10.26 -15.97
CA ARG A 251 -0.49 9.40 -16.43
C ARG A 251 -0.82 8.29 -15.44
N THR A 252 0.07 8.04 -14.50
CA THR A 252 -0.09 6.98 -13.51
C THR A 252 -0.95 7.47 -12.35
N LYS A 253 -1.88 6.64 -11.90
CA LYS A 253 -2.60 6.83 -10.64
C LYS A 253 -1.74 6.39 -9.46
N TYR A 254 -1.84 7.10 -8.34
CA TYR A 254 -1.07 6.76 -7.14
C TYR A 254 -2.00 6.41 -5.97
N SER A 255 -1.58 5.46 -5.16
CA SER A 255 -2.22 5.14 -3.87
C SER A 255 -1.18 5.06 -2.75
N ILE A 256 -1.58 5.47 -1.55
CA ILE A 256 -0.73 5.50 -0.36
C ILE A 256 -1.31 4.60 0.73
N ASN A 257 -0.42 3.90 1.43
CA ASN A 257 -0.76 3.13 2.61
C ASN A 257 0.29 3.35 3.71
N PHE A 258 -0.17 3.42 4.97
CA PHE A 258 0.66 3.53 6.17
C PHE A 258 0.46 2.32 7.08
N PRO A 259 0.82 1.10 6.67
CA PRO A 259 0.61 -0.08 7.50
C PRO A 259 1.41 0.05 8.80
N ARG A 260 0.71 -0.05 9.91
CA ARG A 260 1.37 -0.20 11.21
C ARG A 260 1.84 -1.64 11.37
N MET A 261 3.04 -1.82 11.91
CA MET A 261 3.57 -3.15 12.17
C MET A 261 2.63 -3.94 13.08
N ARG A 262 2.36 -5.18 12.72
CA ARG A 262 1.57 -6.13 13.49
C ARG A 262 2.45 -7.31 13.88
N PRO A 263 2.14 -7.98 15.00
CA PRO A 263 2.85 -9.20 15.34
C PRO A 263 2.84 -10.17 14.16
N ALA A 264 4.03 -10.58 13.73
CA ALA A 264 4.22 -11.70 12.82
C ALA A 264 4.58 -12.92 13.69
N GLN A 265 4.49 -14.11 13.11
CA GLN A 265 4.89 -15.34 13.83
C GLN A 265 6.42 -15.47 13.98
N ASN A 266 7.10 -14.35 14.07
CA ASN A 266 8.54 -14.23 14.30
C ASN A 266 8.73 -13.57 15.65
N GLU A 267 9.12 -14.36 16.62
CA GLU A 267 9.50 -13.89 17.93
C GLU A 267 10.88 -13.20 17.88
N GLY A 268 10.96 -11.94 17.52
CA GLY A 268 12.30 -11.34 17.55
C GLY A 268 12.36 -9.85 17.31
N PHE A 269 11.62 -9.33 16.33
CA PHE A 269 11.66 -7.92 16.04
C PHE A 269 10.57 -7.16 16.80
N GLN A 270 10.98 -6.18 17.60
CA GLN A 270 10.06 -5.25 18.24
C GLN A 270 10.03 -3.92 17.47
N PRO A 271 8.86 -3.32 17.26
CA PRO A 271 8.78 -2.01 16.61
C PRO A 271 9.58 -0.95 17.37
N ASN A 272 10.33 -0.13 16.63
CA ASN A 272 11.08 1.00 17.20
C ASN A 272 10.17 2.18 17.56
N CYS A 273 8.94 2.23 17.02
CA CYS A 273 7.90 3.17 17.43
C CYS A 273 6.52 2.51 17.34
N PHE A 274 5.59 3.02 18.15
CA PHE A 274 4.18 2.65 18.12
C PHE A 274 3.37 3.86 17.69
N MET A 275 2.83 3.84 16.47
CA MET A 275 1.91 4.87 16.01
C MET A 275 0.52 4.65 16.62
N THR A 276 0.04 5.63 17.37
CA THR A 276 -1.32 5.61 17.93
C THR A 276 -2.38 5.81 16.85
N ASP A 277 -3.65 5.48 17.14
CA ASP A 277 -4.76 5.72 16.22
C ASP A 277 -4.91 7.20 15.86
N ARG A 278 -4.65 8.08 16.82
CA ARG A 278 -4.66 9.53 16.63
C ARG A 278 -3.58 9.99 15.66
N GLN A 279 -2.39 9.42 15.74
CA GLN A 279 -1.28 9.71 14.82
C GLN A 279 -1.51 9.14 13.41
N LEU A 280 -2.12 7.95 13.32
CA LEU A 280 -2.53 7.38 12.03
C LEU A 280 -3.58 8.27 11.35
N ALA A 281 -4.54 8.78 12.11
CA ALA A 281 -5.51 9.74 11.60
C ALA A 281 -4.83 11.04 11.15
N GLN A 282 -3.88 11.57 11.94
CA GLN A 282 -3.08 12.74 11.56
C GLN A 282 -2.35 12.54 10.22
N ALA A 283 -1.65 11.42 10.06
CA ALA A 283 -0.93 11.10 8.83
C ALA A 283 -1.88 11.03 7.62
N THR A 284 -3.05 10.41 7.81
CA THR A 284 -4.08 10.30 6.76
C THR A 284 -4.66 11.65 6.37
N PHE A 285 -5.00 12.49 7.36
CA PHE A 285 -5.52 13.83 7.09
C PHE A 285 -4.47 14.72 6.42
N ALA A 286 -3.23 14.69 6.93
CA ALA A 286 -2.11 15.41 6.34
C ALA A 286 -1.89 15.01 4.88
N MET A 287 -1.91 13.70 4.57
CA MET A 287 -1.75 13.21 3.21
C MET A 287 -2.88 13.68 2.29
N ARG A 288 -4.14 13.64 2.74
CA ARG A 288 -5.27 14.13 1.95
C ARG A 288 -5.22 15.63 1.71
N ILE A 289 -4.78 16.42 2.70
CA ILE A 289 -4.60 17.87 2.56
C ILE A 289 -3.42 18.18 1.62
N PHE A 290 -2.36 17.40 1.69
CA PHE A 290 -1.20 17.52 0.83
C PHE A 290 -1.50 17.14 -0.62
N ASP A 291 -2.28 16.07 -0.82
CA ASP A 291 -2.62 15.55 -2.14
C ASP A 291 -4.10 15.13 -2.20
N HIS A 292 -4.88 15.89 -2.97
CA HIS A 292 -6.32 15.67 -3.09
C HIS A 292 -6.66 14.47 -3.97
N ASP A 293 -5.76 14.08 -4.89
CA ASP A 293 -6.01 13.08 -5.93
C ASP A 293 -5.53 11.66 -5.58
N VAL A 294 -4.64 11.54 -4.60
CA VAL A 294 -4.07 10.25 -4.23
C VAL A 294 -5.12 9.35 -3.55
N ASP A 295 -5.18 8.08 -3.94
CA ASP A 295 -5.94 7.09 -3.18
C ASP A 295 -5.26 6.80 -1.83
N ILE A 296 -6.04 6.72 -0.75
CA ILE A 296 -5.55 6.30 0.55
C ILE A 296 -6.22 4.97 0.91
N SER A 297 -5.41 3.95 1.13
CA SER A 297 -5.87 2.59 1.32
C SER A 297 -5.69 2.10 2.76
N TYR A 298 -6.74 1.46 3.32
CA TYR A 298 -6.65 0.74 4.58
C TYR A 298 -7.01 -0.73 4.38
N SER A 299 -6.14 -1.61 4.87
CA SER A 299 -6.39 -3.05 4.87
C SER A 299 -7.06 -3.52 6.16
N THR A 300 -7.42 -4.80 6.21
CA THR A 300 -7.91 -5.48 7.41
C THR A 300 -6.87 -5.61 8.53
N ARG A 301 -5.65 -5.11 8.31
CA ARG A 301 -4.63 -4.91 9.35
C ARG A 301 -5.10 -3.95 10.43
N GLU A 302 -5.90 -2.93 10.07
CA GLU A 302 -6.47 -1.98 11.01
C GLU A 302 -7.80 -2.50 11.58
N PRO A 303 -8.08 -2.25 12.88
CA PRO A 303 -9.30 -2.74 13.52
C PRO A 303 -10.56 -2.05 12.95
N ALA A 304 -11.69 -2.73 13.06
CA ALA A 304 -12.98 -2.29 12.57
C ALA A 304 -13.32 -0.84 12.96
N PHE A 305 -13.10 -0.49 14.23
CA PHE A 305 -13.36 0.86 14.74
C PHE A 305 -12.61 1.95 13.94
N ILE A 306 -11.31 1.74 13.68
CA ILE A 306 -10.51 2.71 12.92
C ILE A 306 -10.99 2.79 11.47
N ARG A 307 -11.24 1.66 10.83
CA ARG A 307 -11.70 1.60 9.44
C ARG A 307 -13.06 2.27 9.26
N ASP A 308 -13.99 2.06 10.18
CA ASP A 308 -15.32 2.67 10.17
C ASP A 308 -15.28 4.19 10.31
N ASN A 309 -14.39 4.73 11.13
CA ASN A 309 -14.23 6.18 11.28
C ASN A 309 -13.51 6.78 10.07
N MET A 310 -12.40 6.18 9.65
CA MET A 310 -11.54 6.73 8.61
C MET A 310 -12.15 6.68 7.21
N CYS A 311 -13.13 5.77 6.94
CA CYS A 311 -13.84 5.72 5.67
C CYS A 311 -14.65 7.00 5.37
N THR A 312 -14.97 7.78 6.39
CA THR A 312 -15.68 9.07 6.25
C THR A 312 -14.74 10.28 6.27
N LEU A 313 -13.45 10.08 6.55
CA LEU A 313 -12.52 11.17 6.86
C LEU A 313 -11.31 11.28 5.93
N GLY A 314 -11.06 10.32 5.04
CA GLY A 314 -9.89 10.43 4.16
C GLY A 314 -9.56 9.18 3.34
N VAL A 315 -9.94 8.00 3.85
CA VAL A 315 -9.70 6.72 3.18
C VAL A 315 -10.66 6.55 2.00
N THR A 316 -10.14 6.06 0.87
CA THR A 316 -10.89 5.89 -0.39
C THR A 316 -10.91 4.44 -0.87
N THR A 317 -10.04 3.59 -0.32
CA THR A 317 -9.91 2.19 -0.73
C THR A 317 -9.78 1.28 0.49
N MET A 318 -10.48 0.16 0.51
CA MET A 318 -10.42 -0.82 1.59
C MET A 318 -10.37 -2.26 1.09
N SER A 319 -9.57 -3.10 1.75
CA SER A 319 -9.72 -4.54 1.59
C SER A 319 -10.85 -5.09 2.47
N ALA A 320 -11.43 -6.21 2.09
CA ALA A 320 -12.41 -6.92 2.88
C ALA A 320 -12.12 -8.41 2.91
N GLU A 321 -12.42 -9.05 4.05
CA GLU A 321 -12.33 -10.51 4.24
C GLU A 321 -10.95 -11.09 3.84
N SER A 322 -9.87 -10.36 4.17
CA SER A 322 -8.51 -10.70 3.71
C SER A 322 -7.98 -11.95 4.40
N LYS A 323 -7.47 -12.87 3.59
CA LYS A 323 -6.64 -14.00 4.03
C LYS A 323 -5.19 -13.72 3.65
N VAL A 324 -4.28 -13.81 4.62
CA VAL A 324 -2.86 -13.41 4.45
C VAL A 324 -1.92 -14.62 4.41
N ASN A 325 -2.44 -15.75 3.94
CA ASN A 325 -1.75 -17.00 3.68
C ASN A 325 -2.03 -17.51 2.26
N PRO A 326 -1.11 -18.23 1.62
CA PRO A 326 -1.34 -18.76 0.28
C PRO A 326 -2.50 -19.75 0.26
N GLY A 327 -3.47 -19.50 -0.64
CA GLY A 327 -4.61 -20.41 -0.80
C GLY A 327 -5.63 -20.33 0.33
N GLY A 328 -5.71 -19.18 1.03
CA GLY A 328 -6.53 -19.04 2.24
C GLY A 328 -8.04 -19.04 2.01
N TYR A 329 -8.52 -18.89 0.77
CA TYR A 329 -9.96 -18.88 0.50
C TYR A 329 -10.53 -20.25 0.16
N HIS A 330 -9.73 -21.19 -0.33
CA HIS A 330 -10.18 -22.52 -0.74
C HIS A 330 -9.19 -23.62 -0.40
N THR A 331 -7.93 -23.48 -0.84
CA THR A 331 -6.98 -24.62 -0.88
C THR A 331 -6.36 -24.93 0.49
N TYR A 332 -6.00 -23.89 1.25
CA TYR A 332 -5.28 -24.02 2.52
C TYR A 332 -5.80 -23.01 3.57
N PRO A 333 -7.06 -23.08 3.99
CA PRO A 333 -7.66 -22.07 4.90
C PRO A 333 -7.00 -22.01 6.27
N GLU A 334 -6.37 -23.10 6.72
CA GLU A 334 -5.69 -23.22 8.04
C GLU A 334 -4.17 -22.98 7.97
N ALA A 335 -3.63 -22.51 6.84
CA ALA A 335 -2.19 -22.28 6.72
C ALA A 335 -1.74 -21.04 7.51
N LEU A 336 -0.44 -21.03 7.91
CA LEU A 336 0.14 -19.93 8.66
C LEU A 336 0.09 -18.59 7.91
N GLU A 337 -0.42 -17.58 8.56
CA GLU A 337 -0.56 -16.23 8.06
C GLU A 337 0.76 -15.45 8.09
N GLN A 338 0.89 -14.46 7.23
CA GLN A 338 2.05 -13.55 7.20
C GLN A 338 2.11 -12.66 8.45
N PHE A 339 0.96 -12.21 8.91
CA PHE A 339 0.73 -11.38 10.10
C PHE A 339 -0.72 -11.52 10.55
N SER A 340 -1.04 -11.08 11.77
CA SER A 340 -2.40 -11.13 12.29
C SER A 340 -3.32 -10.10 11.62
N VAL A 341 -4.52 -10.54 11.22
CA VAL A 341 -5.62 -9.68 10.75
C VAL A 341 -6.38 -9.15 11.98
N SER A 342 -6.79 -7.87 11.95
CA SER A 342 -7.51 -7.22 13.07
C SER A 342 -9.00 -7.04 12.79
N ASP A 343 -9.40 -6.88 11.52
CA ASP A 343 -10.81 -6.79 11.11
C ASP A 343 -11.19 -8.06 10.37
N GLU A 344 -11.82 -8.97 11.06
CA GLU A 344 -12.22 -10.30 10.57
C GLU A 344 -13.62 -10.31 9.95
N ARG A 345 -14.28 -9.14 9.85
CA ARG A 345 -15.60 -9.03 9.24
C ARG A 345 -15.58 -9.52 7.79
N THR A 346 -16.67 -10.21 7.43
CA THR A 346 -16.94 -10.63 6.04
C THR A 346 -17.10 -9.42 5.11
N ALA A 347 -16.90 -9.63 3.82
CA ALA A 347 -17.14 -8.61 2.80
C ALA A 347 -18.58 -8.07 2.84
N LYS A 348 -19.55 -8.94 3.16
CA LYS A 348 -20.97 -8.58 3.31
C LYS A 348 -21.20 -7.65 4.52
N GLU A 349 -20.60 -7.95 5.66
CA GLU A 349 -20.71 -7.11 6.87
C GLU A 349 -20.05 -5.75 6.66
N ILE A 350 -18.86 -5.69 6.04
CA ILE A 350 -18.18 -4.44 5.71
C ILE A 350 -19.03 -3.63 4.71
N ASN A 351 -19.58 -4.25 3.67
CA ASN A 351 -20.46 -3.59 2.71
C ASN A 351 -21.69 -2.97 3.38
N GLN A 352 -22.34 -3.72 4.28
CA GLN A 352 -23.48 -3.21 5.04
C GLN A 352 -23.06 -2.03 5.93
N ARG A 353 -21.95 -2.16 6.63
CA ARG A 353 -21.45 -1.13 7.54
C ARG A 353 -21.07 0.17 6.80
N LEU A 354 -20.43 0.08 5.64
CA LEU A 354 -20.13 1.25 4.81
C LEU A 354 -21.40 1.99 4.38
N LYS A 355 -22.46 1.27 3.97
CA LYS A 355 -23.75 1.88 3.63
C LYS A 355 -24.40 2.58 4.82
N GLU A 356 -24.36 2.00 6.01
CA GLU A 356 -24.84 2.63 7.25
C GLU A 356 -24.08 3.93 7.58
N LEU A 357 -22.79 3.99 7.24
CA LEU A 357 -21.94 5.17 7.39
C LEU A 357 -22.10 6.18 6.24
N GLY A 358 -23.03 5.93 5.32
CA GLY A 358 -23.31 6.80 4.17
C GLY A 358 -22.25 6.75 3.10
N ARG A 359 -21.49 5.65 2.99
CA ARG A 359 -20.54 5.37 1.92
C ARG A 359 -21.11 4.35 0.93
N GLU A 360 -20.69 4.45 -0.31
CA GLU A 360 -21.07 3.54 -1.39
C GLU A 360 -19.90 2.60 -1.72
N PRO A 361 -19.98 1.30 -1.36
CA PRO A 361 -18.96 0.33 -1.75
C PRO A 361 -18.94 0.14 -3.26
N VAL A 362 -17.79 0.35 -3.88
CA VAL A 362 -17.56 0.18 -5.32
C VAL A 362 -16.71 -1.06 -5.53
N TRP A 363 -17.31 -2.07 -6.14
CA TRP A 363 -16.68 -3.35 -6.42
C TRP A 363 -15.90 -3.36 -7.73
N LYS A 364 -16.29 -2.53 -8.70
CA LYS A 364 -15.65 -2.36 -10.00
C LYS A 364 -15.41 -0.87 -10.27
N ASP A 365 -14.15 -0.45 -10.30
CA ASP A 365 -13.71 0.92 -10.56
C ASP A 365 -12.80 1.03 -11.79
N TRP A 366 -12.60 -0.07 -12.51
CA TRP A 366 -11.82 -0.15 -13.72
C TRP A 366 -12.44 -1.12 -14.72
N ASP A 367 -12.28 -0.82 -16.02
CA ASP A 367 -12.70 -1.70 -17.10
C ASP A 367 -11.62 -1.72 -18.20
N ALA A 368 -11.33 -2.92 -18.72
CA ALA A 368 -10.31 -3.13 -19.75
C ALA A 368 -10.59 -2.34 -21.04
N SER A 369 -11.82 -1.90 -21.29
CA SER A 369 -12.13 -1.04 -22.43
C SER A 369 -11.41 0.32 -22.37
N PHE A 370 -10.99 0.79 -21.21
CA PHE A 370 -10.17 1.99 -21.08
C PHE A 370 -8.74 1.80 -21.58
N ASP A 371 -8.26 0.55 -21.69
CA ASP A 371 -6.93 0.24 -22.23
C ASP A 371 -6.90 0.22 -23.78
N LEU A 372 -8.05 0.15 -24.44
CA LEU A 372 -8.14 0.16 -25.92
C LEU A 372 -7.64 1.48 -26.54
N PHE A 373 -7.49 2.53 -25.75
CA PHE A 373 -6.93 3.81 -26.14
C PHE A 373 -5.41 3.92 -25.88
N LYS A 374 -4.75 2.89 -25.41
CA LYS A 374 -3.28 2.77 -25.46
C LYS A 374 -2.86 2.50 -26.91
N VAL A 375 -3.13 3.49 -27.79
CA VAL A 375 -2.67 3.44 -29.17
C VAL A 375 -1.19 3.78 -29.18
N VAL A 376 -0.39 2.78 -29.59
CA VAL A 376 0.88 2.81 -30.33
C VAL A 376 1.92 3.83 -29.87
#